data_ddf893e44c070c4696fb9291ed391b3e
#
_entry.id   ddf893e44c070c4696fb9291ed391b3e
#
_cell.length_a   1.000
_cell.length_b   1.000
_cell.length_c   1.000
_cell.angle_alpha   90.00
_cell.angle_beta   90.00
_cell.angle_gamma   90.00
#
_symmetry.space_group_name_H-M   'P 1'
#
loop_
_entity.id
_entity.type
_entity.pdbx_description
1 polymer ?
#
loop_
_entity_poly.entity_id
_entity_poly.type
_entity_poly.pdbx_seq_one_letter_code
_entity_poly.pdbx_strand_id
1 'polypeptide(L)'
;MAESHPFRVAAEAKDVELMTATLREDVVLHSPILFRGFEGREIVGQVLSHVAATLEDLTYVGELQDGDSVCLRFQAKVGELELEGIDYLTLDAEGRVADLTVFMRPLKAVNAFNELMKARLEAAQA
;
A
#
# COMPACT_ATOMS: atom_id res chain seq x y z
N MET A 1 -1.28 25.31 0.18
CA MET A 1 -1.69 23.93 -0.06
C MET A 1 -0.72 22.97 0.60
N ALA A 2 -1.26 21.99 1.29
CA ALA A 2 -0.41 20.96 1.88
C ALA A 2 0.17 20.09 0.78
N GLU A 3 1.44 19.75 0.90
CA GLU A 3 2.08 18.82 -0.01
C GLU A 3 1.58 17.40 0.27
N SER A 4 1.54 16.57 -0.78
CA SER A 4 1.20 15.16 -0.63
C SER A 4 2.25 14.46 0.21
N HIS A 5 1.81 13.48 1.01
CA HIS A 5 2.74 12.68 1.80
C HIS A 5 3.73 11.96 0.87
N PRO A 6 5.00 11.87 1.23
CA PRO A 6 6.02 11.21 0.39
C PRO A 6 5.67 9.79 -0.02
N PHE A 7 4.92 9.06 0.81
CA PHE A 7 4.47 7.71 0.46
C PHE A 7 3.65 7.71 -0.83
N ARG A 8 2.72 8.67 -0.98
CA ARG A 8 1.91 8.78 -2.19
C ARG A 8 2.77 8.99 -3.43
N VAL A 9 3.71 9.92 -3.35
CA VAL A 9 4.59 10.24 -4.47
C VAL A 9 5.40 9.01 -4.90
N ALA A 10 5.96 8.30 -3.92
CA ALA A 10 6.75 7.10 -4.17
C ALA A 10 5.91 5.98 -4.77
N ALA A 11 4.69 5.78 -4.25
CA ALA A 11 3.79 4.72 -4.72
C ALA A 11 3.35 4.96 -6.17
N GLU A 12 3.00 6.19 -6.53
CA GLU A 12 2.62 6.52 -7.90
C GLU A 12 3.78 6.34 -8.87
N ALA A 13 5.00 6.57 -8.42
CA ALA A 13 6.20 6.37 -9.23
C ALA A 13 6.66 4.90 -9.23
N LYS A 14 6.00 4.03 -8.46
CA LYS A 14 6.40 2.64 -8.22
C LYS A 14 7.85 2.54 -7.73
N ASP A 15 8.27 3.52 -6.95
CA ASP A 15 9.61 3.56 -6.37
C ASP A 15 9.58 2.88 -5.00
N VAL A 16 9.83 1.58 -4.99
CA VAL A 16 9.74 0.75 -3.78
C VAL A 16 10.75 1.19 -2.72
N GLU A 17 11.93 1.60 -3.13
CA GLU A 17 12.97 2.05 -2.22
C GLU A 17 12.51 3.31 -1.46
N LEU A 18 11.94 4.27 -2.17
CA LEU A 18 11.41 5.48 -1.55
C LEU A 18 10.17 5.19 -0.70
N MET A 19 9.28 4.29 -1.15
CA MET A 19 8.13 3.87 -0.34
C MET A 19 8.61 3.32 1.00
N THR A 20 9.58 2.42 0.96
CA THR A 20 10.14 1.79 2.15
C THR A 20 10.80 2.83 3.07
N ALA A 21 11.47 3.82 2.49
CA ALA A 21 12.13 4.87 3.26
C ALA A 21 11.14 5.76 4.03
N THR A 22 9.87 5.82 3.63
CA THR A 22 8.85 6.60 4.36
C THR A 22 8.31 5.86 5.59
N LEU A 23 8.63 4.57 5.75
CA LEU A 23 8.10 3.73 6.81
C LEU A 23 8.96 3.82 8.06
N ARG A 24 8.28 3.81 9.22
CA ARG A 24 9.00 3.67 10.49
C ARG A 24 9.55 2.24 10.61
N GLU A 25 10.63 2.07 11.33
CA GLU A 25 11.29 0.77 11.45
C GLU A 25 10.36 -0.35 11.92
N ASP A 26 9.45 -0.03 12.84
CA ASP A 26 8.49 -0.98 13.40
C ASP A 26 7.09 -0.87 12.80
N VAL A 27 6.98 -0.38 11.57
CA VAL A 27 5.70 -0.22 10.87
C VAL A 27 4.92 -1.53 10.82
N VAL A 28 3.58 -1.40 10.86
CA VAL A 28 2.67 -2.54 10.67
C VAL A 28 1.81 -2.28 9.44
N LEU A 29 1.73 -3.27 8.55
CA LEU A 29 0.87 -3.23 7.37
C LEU A 29 -0.30 -4.18 7.58
N HIS A 30 -1.51 -3.64 7.42
CA HIS A 30 -2.75 -4.42 7.43
C HIS A 30 -3.29 -4.51 6.01
N SER A 31 -3.21 -5.72 5.43
CA SER A 31 -3.66 -5.95 4.06
C SER A 31 -5.18 -6.14 4.00
N PRO A 32 -5.79 -6.00 2.80
CA PRO A 32 -7.22 -6.26 2.66
C PRO A 32 -7.58 -7.75 2.68
N ILE A 33 -6.60 -8.64 2.74
CA ILE A 33 -6.81 -10.09 2.63
C ILE A 33 -6.74 -10.77 4.01
N LEU A 34 -5.70 -10.46 4.79
CA LEU A 34 -5.46 -11.10 6.07
C LEU A 34 -5.70 -10.10 7.20
N PHE A 35 -6.39 -10.54 8.25
CA PHE A 35 -6.59 -9.66 9.41
C PHE A 35 -5.28 -9.42 10.16
N ARG A 36 -4.43 -10.45 10.27
CA ARG A 36 -3.14 -10.34 10.93
C ARG A 36 -2.20 -9.46 10.11
N GLY A 37 -1.55 -8.49 10.78
CA GLY A 37 -0.64 -7.56 10.13
C GLY A 37 0.75 -8.14 9.84
N PHE A 38 1.44 -7.49 8.90
CA PHE A 38 2.87 -7.70 8.66
C PHE A 38 3.64 -6.67 9.47
N GLU A 39 4.67 -7.09 10.19
CA GLU A 39 5.42 -6.21 11.07
C GLU A 39 6.85 -6.00 10.62
N GLY A 40 7.31 -4.75 10.71
CA GLY A 40 8.69 -4.38 10.41
C GLY A 40 8.88 -3.86 8.99
N ARG A 41 9.74 -2.83 8.89
CA ARG A 41 9.97 -2.13 7.62
C ARG A 41 10.50 -3.05 6.53
N GLU A 42 11.36 -4.00 6.87
CA GLU A 42 11.92 -4.92 5.89
C GLU A 42 10.84 -5.81 5.28
N ILE A 43 10.02 -6.44 6.13
CA ILE A 43 8.95 -7.32 5.66
C ILE A 43 7.88 -6.53 4.91
N VAL A 44 7.47 -5.38 5.47
CA VAL A 44 6.46 -4.53 4.82
C VAL A 44 6.97 -4.03 3.48
N GLY A 45 8.25 -3.66 3.38
CA GLY A 45 8.85 -3.24 2.13
C GLY A 45 8.80 -4.33 1.06
N GLN A 46 9.04 -5.59 1.44
CA GLN A 46 8.93 -6.72 0.53
C GLN A 46 7.50 -6.91 0.04
N VAL A 47 6.52 -6.82 0.94
CA VAL A 47 5.11 -6.94 0.57
C VAL A 47 4.72 -5.81 -0.38
N LEU A 48 5.11 -4.57 -0.09
CA LEU A 48 4.82 -3.42 -0.95
C LEU A 48 5.47 -3.56 -2.33
N SER A 49 6.63 -4.19 -2.42
CA SER A 49 7.28 -4.48 -3.68
C SER A 49 6.40 -5.37 -4.56
N HIS A 50 5.80 -6.41 -3.97
CA HIS A 50 4.88 -7.29 -4.70
C HIS A 50 3.57 -6.59 -5.04
N VAL A 51 3.07 -5.74 -4.15
CA VAL A 51 1.87 -4.94 -4.43
C VAL A 51 2.11 -4.02 -5.63
N ALA A 52 3.23 -3.31 -5.64
CA ALA A 52 3.58 -2.41 -6.74
C ALA A 52 3.71 -3.14 -8.08
N ALA A 53 4.20 -4.37 -8.06
CA ALA A 53 4.33 -5.19 -9.26
C ALA A 53 2.98 -5.76 -9.72
N THR A 54 2.02 -5.90 -8.82
CA THR A 54 0.72 -6.52 -9.11
C THR A 54 -0.33 -5.51 -9.57
N LEU A 55 -0.36 -4.32 -8.95
CA LEU A 55 -1.31 -3.27 -9.32
C LEU A 55 -0.81 -2.51 -10.55
N GLU A 56 -1.69 -2.35 -11.54
CA GLU A 56 -1.41 -1.62 -12.76
C GLU A 56 -2.11 -0.27 -12.72
N ASP A 57 -1.49 0.74 -13.32
CA ASP A 57 -2.06 2.09 -13.48
C ASP A 57 -2.51 2.71 -12.17
N LEU A 58 -1.75 2.50 -11.10
CA LEU A 58 -2.07 3.06 -9.79
C LEU A 58 -2.06 4.59 -9.84
N THR A 59 -3.18 5.19 -9.46
CA THR A 59 -3.35 6.64 -9.42
C THR A 59 -4.09 7.02 -8.15
N TYR A 60 -3.54 7.98 -7.41
CA TYR A 60 -4.25 8.51 -6.24
C TYR A 60 -5.17 9.65 -6.69
N VAL A 61 -6.43 9.57 -6.28
CA VAL A 61 -7.48 10.50 -6.71
C VAL A 61 -8.03 11.36 -5.57
N GLY A 62 -7.53 11.18 -4.37
CA GLY A 62 -7.93 11.99 -3.23
C GLY A 62 -6.98 11.81 -2.05
N GLU A 63 -6.86 12.86 -1.26
CA GLU A 63 -6.01 12.84 -0.07
C GLU A 63 -6.63 13.71 1.01
N LEU A 64 -6.82 13.12 2.19
CA LEU A 64 -7.33 13.82 3.36
C LEU A 64 -6.34 13.61 4.50
N GLN A 65 -6.06 14.66 5.25
CA GLN A 65 -5.20 14.56 6.41
C GLN A 65 -5.84 15.27 7.59
N ASP A 66 -5.84 14.59 8.73
CA ASP A 66 -6.28 15.15 10.00
C ASP A 66 -5.27 14.73 11.06
N GLY A 67 -4.43 15.69 11.48
CA GLY A 67 -3.35 15.38 12.42
C GLY A 67 -2.40 14.34 11.84
N ASP A 68 -2.23 13.25 12.56
CA ASP A 68 -1.34 12.14 12.16
C ASP A 68 -2.02 11.10 11.29
N SER A 69 -3.28 11.30 10.92
CA SER A 69 -4.03 10.38 10.05
C SER A 69 -4.07 10.90 8.63
N VAL A 70 -3.65 10.07 7.68
CA VAL A 70 -3.66 10.41 6.24
C VAL A 70 -4.44 9.34 5.50
N CYS A 71 -5.43 9.78 4.71
CA CYS A 71 -6.27 8.89 3.92
C CYS A 71 -5.99 9.16 2.45
N LEU A 72 -5.46 8.17 1.74
CA LEU A 72 -5.11 8.27 0.32
C LEU A 72 -6.02 7.37 -0.49
N ARG A 73 -6.92 7.96 -1.29
CA ARG A 73 -7.81 7.19 -2.14
C ARG A 73 -7.15 6.93 -3.48
N PHE A 74 -7.18 5.67 -3.94
CA PHE A 74 -6.53 5.28 -5.19
C PHE A 74 -7.45 4.47 -6.09
N GLN A 75 -7.08 4.46 -7.37
CA GLN A 75 -7.66 3.60 -8.40
C GLN A 75 -6.53 2.83 -9.06
N ALA A 76 -6.78 1.61 -9.46
CA ALA A 76 -5.80 0.75 -10.11
C ALA A 76 -6.50 -0.34 -10.90
N LYS A 77 -5.71 -1.21 -11.54
CA LYS A 77 -6.21 -2.36 -12.27
C LYS A 77 -5.44 -3.62 -11.88
N VAL A 78 -6.12 -4.75 -11.96
CA VAL A 78 -5.51 -6.07 -11.84
C VAL A 78 -5.96 -6.84 -13.08
N GLY A 79 -5.06 -6.98 -14.06
CA GLY A 79 -5.44 -7.48 -15.37
C GLY A 79 -6.44 -6.52 -16.01
N GLU A 80 -7.63 -7.04 -16.35
CA GLU A 80 -8.70 -6.22 -16.93
C GLU A 80 -9.70 -5.70 -15.91
N LEU A 81 -9.52 -6.08 -14.62
CA LEU A 81 -10.44 -5.68 -13.57
C LEU A 81 -10.02 -4.37 -12.94
N GLU A 82 -10.98 -3.46 -12.81
CA GLU A 82 -10.76 -2.21 -12.12
C GLU A 82 -10.98 -2.39 -10.62
N LEU A 83 -10.15 -1.71 -9.83
CA LEU A 83 -10.32 -1.68 -8.39
C LEU A 83 -10.05 -0.28 -7.85
N GLU A 84 -10.53 -0.03 -6.66
CA GLU A 84 -10.22 1.19 -5.94
C GLU A 84 -10.06 0.87 -4.46
N GLY A 85 -9.43 1.78 -3.75
CA GLY A 85 -9.22 1.57 -2.34
C GLY A 85 -8.71 2.80 -1.64
N ILE A 86 -8.37 2.58 -0.39
CA ILE A 86 -7.82 3.62 0.48
C ILE A 86 -6.61 3.03 1.20
N ASP A 87 -5.51 3.78 1.15
CA ASP A 87 -4.38 3.58 2.05
C ASP A 87 -4.60 4.52 3.23
N TYR A 88 -4.78 3.96 4.41
CA TYR A 88 -4.92 4.73 5.63
C TYR A 88 -3.60 4.69 6.39
N LEU A 89 -2.94 5.84 6.50
CA LEU A 89 -1.65 5.96 7.15
C LEU A 89 -1.81 6.59 8.53
N THR A 90 -1.11 6.03 9.51
CA THR A 90 -0.93 6.70 10.80
C THR A 90 0.54 7.08 10.90
N LEU A 91 0.81 8.37 11.11
CA LEU A 91 2.18 8.89 11.11
C LEU A 91 2.70 9.04 12.55
N ASP A 92 4.02 8.93 12.70
CA ASP A 92 4.68 9.26 13.96
C ASP A 92 4.98 10.77 14.02
N ALA A 93 5.64 11.22 15.09
CA ALA A 93 5.95 12.62 15.31
C ALA A 93 6.87 13.20 14.21
N GLU A 94 7.59 12.35 13.50
CA GLU A 94 8.52 12.76 12.44
C GLU A 94 7.92 12.63 11.05
N GLY A 95 6.63 12.26 10.97
CA GLY A 95 5.93 12.11 9.70
C GLY A 95 6.15 10.79 9.00
N ARG A 96 6.83 9.83 9.63
CA ARG A 96 7.02 8.51 9.07
C ARG A 96 5.77 7.65 9.31
N VAL A 97 5.54 6.69 8.41
CA VAL A 97 4.38 5.81 8.49
C VAL A 97 4.61 4.76 9.59
N ALA A 98 3.80 4.83 10.64
CA ALA A 98 3.84 3.87 11.75
C ALA A 98 2.88 2.71 11.53
N ASP A 99 1.76 2.96 10.84
CA ASP A 99 0.74 1.97 10.55
C ASP A 99 0.16 2.27 9.17
N LEU A 100 -0.04 1.24 8.37
CA LEU A 100 -0.60 1.34 7.04
C LEU A 100 -1.68 0.28 6.90
N THR A 101 -2.95 0.72 6.74
CA THR A 101 -4.07 -0.18 6.50
C THR A 101 -4.61 0.04 5.11
N VAL A 102 -4.76 -1.04 4.34
CA VAL A 102 -5.23 -0.98 2.96
C VAL A 102 -6.63 -1.57 2.85
N PHE A 103 -7.56 -0.77 2.31
CA PHE A 103 -8.93 -1.18 2.00
C PHE A 103 -9.10 -1.21 0.49
N MET A 104 -9.75 -2.24 -0.03
CA MET A 104 -9.96 -2.35 -1.49
C MET A 104 -11.33 -2.92 -1.82
N ARG A 105 -11.83 -2.53 -2.99
CA ARG A 105 -13.09 -3.01 -3.55
C ARG A 105 -13.00 -3.02 -5.09
N PRO A 106 -13.87 -3.76 -5.84
CA PRO A 106 -14.86 -4.71 -5.35
C PRO A 106 -14.25 -6.08 -5.06
N LEU A 107 -15.02 -6.96 -4.44
CA LEU A 107 -14.57 -8.28 -4.04
C LEU A 107 -13.93 -9.07 -5.18
N LYS A 108 -14.53 -9.03 -6.37
CA LYS A 108 -14.01 -9.77 -7.54
C LYS A 108 -12.57 -9.36 -7.85
N ALA A 109 -12.28 -8.06 -7.85
CA ALA A 109 -10.94 -7.56 -8.13
C ALA A 109 -9.98 -7.88 -6.98
N VAL A 110 -10.46 -7.82 -5.73
CA VAL A 110 -9.67 -8.18 -4.55
C VAL A 110 -9.28 -9.67 -4.60
N ASN A 111 -10.20 -10.55 -5.01
CA ASN A 111 -9.89 -11.96 -5.18
C ASN A 111 -8.82 -12.19 -6.24
N ALA A 112 -8.91 -11.49 -7.38
CA ALA A 112 -7.90 -11.59 -8.44
C ALA A 112 -6.54 -11.08 -7.95
N PHE A 113 -6.53 -9.97 -7.23
CA PHE A 113 -5.32 -9.42 -6.61
C PHE A 113 -4.69 -10.44 -5.65
N ASN A 114 -5.50 -11.07 -4.81
CA ASN A 114 -5.03 -12.07 -3.85
C ASN A 114 -4.35 -13.25 -4.55
N GLU A 115 -4.95 -13.75 -5.62
CA GLU A 115 -4.37 -14.89 -6.36
C GLU A 115 -3.01 -14.53 -6.96
N LEU A 116 -2.88 -13.33 -7.53
CA LEU A 116 -1.60 -12.88 -8.09
C LEU A 116 -0.56 -12.66 -6.99
N MET A 117 -0.95 -12.09 -5.86
CA MET A 117 -0.04 -11.90 -4.73
C MET A 117 0.47 -13.22 -4.19
N LYS A 118 -0.41 -14.22 -4.05
CA LYS A 118 -0.02 -15.56 -3.63
C LYS A 118 1.04 -16.15 -4.56
N ALA A 119 0.79 -16.07 -5.87
CA ALA A 119 1.71 -16.60 -6.86
C ALA A 119 3.09 -15.92 -6.77
N ARG A 120 3.12 -14.61 -6.57
CA ARG A 120 4.37 -13.87 -6.44
C ARG A 120 5.13 -14.23 -5.17
N LEU A 121 4.42 -14.34 -4.05
CA LEU A 121 5.04 -14.68 -2.77
C LEU A 121 5.59 -16.11 -2.78
N GLU A 122 4.86 -17.05 -3.37
CA GLU A 122 5.32 -18.43 -3.53
C GLU A 122 6.56 -18.50 -4.42
N ALA A 123 6.56 -17.76 -5.53
CA ALA A 123 7.72 -17.71 -6.42
C ALA A 123 8.95 -17.13 -5.73
N ALA A 124 8.75 -16.12 -4.86
CA ALA A 124 9.86 -15.50 -4.13
C ALA A 124 10.47 -16.42 -3.08
N GLN A 125 9.72 -17.42 -2.61
CA GLN A 125 10.18 -18.40 -1.62
C GLN A 125 10.81 -19.65 -2.26
N ALA A 126 10.70 -19.78 -3.57
CA ALA A 126 11.21 -20.95 -4.29
C ALA A 126 12.74 -20.92 -4.42
#